data_3348beb770b166ecee55d01647be32b8
#
_entry.id   3348beb770b166ecee55d01647be32b8
#
_cell.length_a   1.000
_cell.length_b   1.000
_cell.length_c   1.000
_cell.angle_alpha   90.00
_cell.angle_beta   90.00
_cell.angle_gamma   90.00
#
_symmetry.space_group_name_H-M   'P 1'
#
loop_
_entity.id
_entity.type
_entity.pdbx_description
1 polymer ?
#
loop_
_entity_poly.entity_id
_entity_poly.type
_entity_poly.pdbx_seq_one_letter_code
_entity_poly.pdbx_strand_id
1 'polypeptide(L)'
;MASFLLNNKSILTVMLQCEEPDLAVKRIRNALCTGGEAFGLQVESLKPEYHSEAVYKRIVDEAKGCPTYFTNYRFDHNTGKTDYELADELLTMASSGATLCDIMGDMFDIQPDQVAVDPSAIKMQEDLIEKIHARGSEVLMSSHVMKFTSAERVLEIAREHIRRGADISKIVVSANSIEEEIENLRINNLLKEQLGAPFLFLSQGENSIHRRLCAKLGCCMTLCVYEHDALSTIAQPLLSVAKEIRDNLGF
;
A
#
# COMPACT_ATOMS: atom_id res chain seq x y z
N MET A 1 8.54 -18.45 1.49
CA MET A 1 7.52 -17.58 2.12
C MET A 1 7.02 -16.61 1.06
N ALA A 2 5.76 -16.20 1.13
CA ALA A 2 5.24 -15.14 0.28
C ALA A 2 5.99 -13.83 0.57
N SER A 3 6.27 -13.00 -0.44
CA SER A 3 7.02 -11.75 -0.28
C SER A 3 6.70 -10.80 -1.43
N PHE A 4 6.66 -9.50 -1.15
CA PHE A 4 6.60 -8.46 -2.17
C PHE A 4 7.98 -8.07 -2.70
N LEU A 5 9.06 -8.52 -2.05
CA LEU A 5 10.45 -8.16 -2.37
C LEU A 5 11.13 -9.13 -3.34
N LEU A 6 10.61 -10.34 -3.49
CA LEU A 6 11.28 -11.42 -4.23
C LEU A 6 11.09 -11.36 -5.74
N ASN A 7 10.22 -10.51 -6.26
CA ASN A 7 9.89 -10.45 -7.68
C ASN A 7 10.46 -9.19 -8.34
N ASN A 8 11.20 -9.37 -9.42
CA ASN A 8 11.62 -8.26 -10.31
C ASN A 8 10.45 -7.74 -11.19
N LYS A 9 9.21 -8.17 -10.91
CA LYS A 9 8.00 -7.78 -11.63
C LYS A 9 7.00 -7.16 -10.68
N SER A 10 6.23 -6.21 -11.17
CA SER A 10 5.10 -5.64 -10.44
C SER A 10 4.03 -6.71 -10.18
N ILE A 11 3.60 -6.85 -8.93
CA ILE A 11 2.62 -7.84 -8.49
C ILE A 11 1.21 -7.25 -8.61
N LEU A 12 0.28 -7.98 -9.25
CA LEU A 12 -1.14 -7.59 -9.30
C LEU A 12 -1.79 -7.79 -7.93
N THR A 13 -1.92 -6.68 -7.18
CA THR A 13 -2.42 -6.67 -5.81
C THR A 13 -3.86 -6.20 -5.78
N VAL A 14 -4.77 -7.12 -5.45
CA VAL A 14 -6.22 -6.85 -5.37
C VAL A 14 -6.55 -6.23 -4.02
N MET A 15 -7.00 -4.97 -4.02
CA MET A 15 -7.38 -4.26 -2.81
C MET A 15 -8.80 -4.66 -2.37
N LEU A 16 -8.93 -4.92 -1.08
CA LEU A 16 -10.15 -5.37 -0.41
C LEU A 16 -10.62 -4.25 0.53
N GLN A 17 -11.53 -3.45 0.01
CA GLN A 17 -12.20 -2.36 0.74
C GLN A 17 -13.61 -2.85 1.04
N CYS A 18 -13.86 -3.30 2.26
CA CYS A 18 -15.14 -3.90 2.64
C CYS A 18 -15.38 -3.80 4.15
N GLU A 19 -16.64 -3.66 4.54
CA GLU A 19 -17.03 -3.57 5.95
C GLU A 19 -17.03 -4.94 6.67
N GLU A 20 -17.11 -6.04 5.90
CA GLU A 20 -17.27 -7.39 6.45
C GLU A 20 -16.27 -8.39 5.85
N PRO A 21 -15.69 -9.28 6.67
CA PRO A 21 -14.66 -10.21 6.21
C PRO A 21 -15.18 -11.25 5.21
N ASP A 22 -16.46 -11.57 5.22
CA ASP A 22 -17.06 -12.53 4.27
C ASP A 22 -17.00 -12.01 2.83
N LEU A 23 -17.17 -10.70 2.63
CA LEU A 23 -17.02 -10.07 1.32
C LEU A 23 -15.55 -10.09 0.88
N ALA A 24 -14.61 -9.81 1.78
CA ALA A 24 -13.18 -9.93 1.49
C ALA A 24 -12.80 -11.34 1.03
N VAL A 25 -13.24 -12.36 1.78
CA VAL A 25 -13.03 -13.78 1.43
C VAL A 25 -13.60 -14.12 0.05
N LYS A 26 -14.83 -13.69 -0.24
CA LYS A 26 -15.46 -13.89 -1.57
C LYS A 26 -14.65 -13.25 -2.70
N ARG A 27 -14.18 -12.01 -2.51
CA ARG A 27 -13.35 -11.30 -3.49
C ARG A 27 -12.00 -11.98 -3.71
N ILE A 28 -11.34 -12.45 -2.64
CA ILE A 28 -10.09 -13.23 -2.75
C ILE A 28 -10.31 -14.46 -3.63
N ARG A 29 -11.33 -15.27 -3.36
CA ARG A 29 -11.63 -16.49 -4.13
C ARG A 29 -11.86 -16.20 -5.59
N ASN A 30 -12.66 -15.18 -5.90
CA ASN A 30 -12.94 -14.80 -7.26
C ASN A 30 -11.69 -14.27 -7.98
N ALA A 31 -10.89 -13.45 -7.29
CA ALA A 31 -9.67 -12.88 -7.86
C ALA A 31 -8.57 -13.94 -8.07
N LEU A 32 -8.44 -14.95 -7.20
CA LEU A 32 -7.56 -16.09 -7.43
C LEU A 32 -7.89 -16.82 -8.73
N CYS A 33 -9.19 -17.01 -9.03
CA CYS A 33 -9.63 -17.64 -10.27
C CYS A 33 -9.38 -16.79 -11.54
N THR A 34 -9.14 -15.49 -11.38
CA THR A 34 -8.97 -14.52 -12.49
C THR A 34 -7.57 -13.94 -12.60
N GLY A 35 -6.62 -14.44 -11.78
CA GLY A 35 -5.20 -14.07 -11.87
C GLY A 35 -4.74 -12.98 -10.91
N GLY A 36 -5.44 -12.78 -9.79
CA GLY A 36 -4.92 -12.00 -8.65
C GLY A 36 -3.69 -12.69 -8.05
N GLU A 37 -2.63 -11.94 -7.81
CA GLU A 37 -1.33 -12.47 -7.37
C GLU A 37 -1.02 -12.12 -5.92
N ALA A 38 -1.65 -11.06 -5.39
CA ALA A 38 -1.56 -10.63 -4.01
C ALA A 38 -2.87 -9.93 -3.57
N PHE A 39 -3.08 -9.78 -2.27
CA PHE A 39 -4.31 -9.23 -1.71
C PHE A 39 -4.00 -8.15 -0.67
N GLY A 40 -4.56 -6.95 -0.84
CA GLY A 40 -4.43 -5.84 0.09
C GLY A 40 -5.72 -5.63 0.90
N LEU A 41 -5.69 -5.82 2.22
CA LEU A 41 -6.83 -5.52 3.09
C LEU A 41 -6.68 -4.11 3.65
N GLN A 42 -7.68 -3.25 3.41
CA GLN A 42 -7.82 -1.97 4.12
C GLN A 42 -8.61 -2.23 5.42
N VAL A 43 -7.87 -2.41 6.52
CA VAL A 43 -8.45 -2.77 7.82
C VAL A 43 -9.35 -1.66 8.34
N GLU A 44 -9.00 -0.42 8.10
CA GLU A 44 -9.81 0.76 8.45
C GLU A 44 -11.21 0.74 7.82
N SER A 45 -11.42 -0.01 6.75
CA SER A 45 -12.75 -0.18 6.13
C SER A 45 -13.61 -1.27 6.77
N LEU A 46 -13.01 -2.18 7.55
CA LEU A 46 -13.76 -3.18 8.31
C LEU A 46 -14.48 -2.53 9.50
N LYS A 47 -15.68 -3.02 9.82
CA LYS A 47 -16.36 -2.65 11.06
C LYS A 47 -15.53 -3.04 12.28
N PRO A 48 -15.55 -2.25 13.38
CA PRO A 48 -14.67 -2.45 14.54
C PRO A 48 -14.77 -3.84 15.18
N GLU A 49 -15.94 -4.48 15.14
CA GLU A 49 -16.15 -5.83 15.68
C GLU A 49 -15.35 -6.92 14.94
N TYR A 50 -14.84 -6.62 13.75
CA TYR A 50 -14.03 -7.52 12.94
C TYR A 50 -12.52 -7.28 13.07
N HIS A 51 -12.09 -6.29 13.84
CA HIS A 51 -10.69 -6.00 14.11
C HIS A 51 -10.13 -7.03 15.12
N SER A 52 -9.72 -8.19 14.61
CA SER A 52 -9.22 -9.26 15.44
C SER A 52 -8.22 -10.17 14.72
N GLU A 53 -7.32 -10.78 15.48
CA GLU A 53 -6.33 -11.74 14.99
C GLU A 53 -7.01 -12.88 14.18
N ALA A 54 -8.16 -13.39 14.65
CA ALA A 54 -8.88 -14.45 13.97
C ALA A 54 -9.36 -14.05 12.58
N VAL A 55 -9.84 -12.81 12.42
CA VAL A 55 -10.27 -12.28 11.12
C VAL A 55 -9.07 -12.05 10.21
N TYR A 56 -7.98 -11.46 10.70
CA TYR A 56 -6.77 -11.22 9.90
C TYR A 56 -6.17 -12.53 9.42
N LYS A 57 -6.05 -13.52 10.33
CA LYS A 57 -5.58 -14.87 9.97
C LYS A 57 -6.47 -15.54 8.93
N ARG A 58 -7.79 -15.42 9.04
CA ARG A 58 -8.73 -15.96 8.06
C ARG A 58 -8.49 -15.38 6.66
N ILE A 59 -8.22 -14.07 6.55
CA ILE A 59 -7.92 -13.41 5.29
C ILE A 59 -6.58 -13.91 4.71
N VAL A 60 -5.55 -14.02 5.55
CA VAL A 60 -4.24 -14.57 5.16
C VAL A 60 -4.37 -16.00 4.66
N ASP A 61 -5.08 -16.86 5.39
CA ASP A 61 -5.29 -18.27 5.01
C ASP A 61 -6.06 -18.41 3.70
N GLU A 62 -7.03 -17.50 3.43
CA GLU A 62 -7.79 -17.51 2.18
C GLU A 62 -6.98 -17.09 0.97
N ALA A 63 -5.91 -16.29 1.16
CA ALA A 63 -4.99 -15.89 0.09
C ALA A 63 -4.16 -17.06 -0.47
N LYS A 64 -4.24 -18.26 0.12
CA LYS A 64 -3.62 -19.52 -0.36
C LYS A 64 -2.13 -19.42 -0.66
N GLY A 65 -1.40 -18.68 0.17
CA GLY A 65 0.03 -18.47 0.03
C GLY A 65 0.44 -17.33 -0.90
N CYS A 66 -0.51 -16.61 -1.47
CA CYS A 66 -0.23 -15.32 -2.12
C CYS A 66 0.16 -14.27 -1.06
N PRO A 67 1.02 -13.30 -1.38
CA PRO A 67 1.35 -12.20 -0.48
C PRO A 67 0.11 -11.40 -0.04
N THR A 68 0.08 -10.99 1.22
CA THR A 68 -0.97 -10.15 1.78
C THR A 68 -0.41 -8.82 2.28
N TYR A 69 -1.08 -7.72 1.98
CA TYR A 69 -0.72 -6.35 2.30
C TYR A 69 -1.83 -5.72 3.17
N PHE A 70 -1.51 -5.28 4.38
CA PHE A 70 -2.51 -4.75 5.30
C PHE A 70 -2.22 -3.28 5.60
N THR A 71 -3.25 -2.43 5.45
CA THR A 71 -3.24 -1.02 5.85
C THR A 71 -4.02 -0.83 7.14
N ASN A 72 -3.71 0.23 7.89
CA ASN A 72 -4.41 0.60 9.11
C ASN A 72 -4.36 2.12 9.32
N TYR A 73 -5.10 2.86 8.49
CA TYR A 73 -5.04 4.31 8.45
C TYR A 73 -6.00 4.97 9.45
N ARG A 74 -5.83 6.30 9.70
CA ARG A 74 -6.61 7.12 10.65
C ARG A 74 -7.99 7.54 10.15
N PHE A 75 -8.58 6.89 9.19
CA PHE A 75 -9.89 7.27 8.62
C PHE A 75 -10.89 6.10 8.67
N ASP A 76 -12.07 6.28 8.08
CA ASP A 76 -13.19 5.32 8.11
C ASP A 76 -13.51 4.89 9.55
N HIS A 77 -13.58 3.59 9.83
CA HIS A 77 -13.88 3.04 11.14
C HIS A 77 -12.75 3.21 12.18
N ASN A 78 -11.58 3.69 11.76
CA ASN A 78 -10.48 4.02 12.67
C ASN A 78 -10.51 5.49 13.15
N THR A 79 -11.47 6.29 12.68
CA THR A 79 -11.60 7.68 13.13
C THR A 79 -11.67 7.78 14.65
N GLY A 80 -10.72 8.54 15.23
CA GLY A 80 -10.61 8.72 16.69
C GLY A 80 -9.67 7.74 17.40
N LYS A 81 -9.18 6.69 16.75
CA LYS A 81 -8.11 5.86 17.32
C LYS A 81 -6.80 6.66 17.40
N THR A 82 -6.04 6.40 18.44
CA THR A 82 -4.68 6.91 18.60
C THR A 82 -3.69 6.12 17.74
N ASP A 83 -2.54 6.71 17.43
CA ASP A 83 -1.46 6.02 16.71
C ASP A 83 -0.90 4.81 17.48
N TYR A 84 -0.99 4.82 18.81
CA TYR A 84 -0.60 3.67 19.63
C TYR A 84 -1.55 2.49 19.42
N GLU A 85 -2.86 2.72 19.37
CA GLU A 85 -3.85 1.69 19.09
C GLU A 85 -3.68 1.13 17.67
N LEU A 86 -3.41 2.00 16.69
CA LEU A 86 -3.14 1.58 15.31
C LEU A 86 -1.84 0.77 15.19
N ALA A 87 -0.79 1.15 15.94
CA ALA A 87 0.47 0.42 15.98
C ALA A 87 0.33 -0.98 16.60
N ASP A 88 -0.40 -1.10 17.71
CA ASP A 88 -0.67 -2.39 18.35
C ASP A 88 -1.48 -3.32 17.42
N GLU A 89 -2.41 -2.75 16.67
CA GLU A 89 -3.19 -3.47 15.68
C GLU A 89 -2.32 -3.95 14.50
N LEU A 90 -1.38 -3.13 14.01
CA LEU A 90 -0.38 -3.55 13.01
C LEU A 90 0.48 -4.73 13.50
N LEU A 91 0.86 -4.75 14.78
CA LEU A 91 1.58 -5.88 15.37
C LEU A 91 0.71 -7.15 15.42
N THR A 92 -0.59 -7.00 15.65
CA THR A 92 -1.56 -8.11 15.59
C THR A 92 -1.69 -8.65 14.16
N MET A 93 -1.76 -7.76 13.15
CA MET A 93 -1.78 -8.15 11.74
C MET A 93 -0.51 -8.92 11.34
N ALA A 94 0.65 -8.43 11.73
CA ALA A 94 1.92 -9.12 11.50
C ALA A 94 1.94 -10.51 12.16
N SER A 95 1.49 -10.62 13.41
CA SER A 95 1.37 -11.90 14.13
C SER A 95 0.38 -12.86 13.47
N SER A 96 -0.64 -12.35 12.77
CA SER A 96 -1.62 -13.13 12.01
C SER A 96 -1.07 -13.68 10.70
N GLY A 97 0.16 -13.32 10.32
CA GLY A 97 0.83 -13.77 9.10
C GLY A 97 0.66 -12.83 7.90
N ALA A 98 0.30 -11.56 8.11
CA ALA A 98 0.35 -10.55 7.04
C ALA A 98 1.77 -10.49 6.46
N THR A 99 1.88 -10.52 5.12
CA THR A 99 3.19 -10.46 4.46
C THR A 99 3.79 -9.06 4.54
N LEU A 100 2.95 -8.03 4.40
CA LEU A 100 3.35 -6.61 4.36
C LEU A 100 2.40 -5.77 5.20
N CYS A 101 2.94 -4.97 6.12
CA CYS A 101 2.21 -4.02 6.94
C CYS A 101 2.55 -2.58 6.53
N ASP A 102 1.53 -1.71 6.42
CA ASP A 102 1.68 -0.31 6.03
C ASP A 102 1.74 0.59 7.26
N ILE A 103 2.86 1.26 7.47
CA ILE A 103 3.06 2.28 8.51
C ILE A 103 2.93 3.66 7.88
N MET A 104 2.06 4.51 8.42
CA MET A 104 1.97 5.91 7.99
C MET A 104 3.28 6.64 8.28
N GLY A 105 3.84 7.37 7.31
CA GLY A 105 5.11 8.08 7.44
C GLY A 105 5.12 9.20 8.50
N ASP A 106 3.94 9.64 8.92
CA ASP A 106 3.73 10.61 10.01
C ASP A 106 3.13 9.97 11.27
N MET A 107 3.20 8.65 11.43
CA MET A 107 2.74 7.98 12.63
C MET A 107 3.48 8.54 13.85
N PHE A 108 2.75 8.86 14.92
CA PHE A 108 3.18 9.52 16.16
C PHE A 108 3.54 11.02 16.04
N ASP A 109 3.54 11.62 14.83
CA ASP A 109 3.79 13.05 14.61
C ASP A 109 3.09 13.49 13.30
N ILE A 110 1.80 13.86 13.41
CA ILE A 110 0.96 14.17 12.25
C ILE A 110 1.47 15.41 11.51
N GLN A 111 1.80 15.23 10.23
CA GLN A 111 2.36 16.27 9.37
C GLN A 111 1.59 16.42 8.04
N PRO A 112 1.57 17.61 7.42
CA PRO A 112 0.85 17.85 6.16
C PRO A 112 1.28 16.96 4.99
N ASP A 113 2.56 16.60 4.91
CA ASP A 113 3.12 15.73 3.87
C ASP A 113 3.20 14.26 4.33
N GLN A 114 2.60 13.95 5.48
CA GLN A 114 2.68 12.62 6.12
C GLN A 114 4.12 12.11 6.25
N VAL A 115 5.02 12.95 6.74
CA VAL A 115 6.40 12.57 7.11
C VAL A 115 6.73 13.16 8.47
N ALA A 116 6.83 12.34 9.49
CA ALA A 116 7.19 12.77 10.85
C ALA A 116 8.53 13.50 10.87
N VAL A 117 8.63 14.55 11.66
CA VAL A 117 9.85 15.34 11.85
C VAL A 117 10.38 15.32 13.29
N ASP A 118 9.52 14.97 14.26
CA ASP A 118 9.93 14.82 15.66
C ASP A 118 10.85 13.60 15.82
N PRO A 119 12.08 13.77 16.38
CA PRO A 119 13.02 12.65 16.54
C PRO A 119 12.48 11.50 17.41
N SER A 120 11.63 11.80 18.38
CA SER A 120 11.04 10.75 19.24
C SER A 120 10.00 9.94 18.49
N ALA A 121 9.17 10.58 17.66
CA ALA A 121 8.22 9.91 16.78
C ALA A 121 8.93 9.03 15.73
N ILE A 122 10.01 9.54 15.14
CA ILE A 122 10.84 8.77 14.19
C ILE A 122 11.41 7.52 14.89
N LYS A 123 11.96 7.66 16.10
CA LYS A 123 12.47 6.51 16.85
C LYS A 123 11.37 5.48 17.15
N MET A 124 10.17 5.93 17.49
CA MET A 124 9.03 5.03 17.71
C MET A 124 8.61 4.29 16.44
N GLN A 125 8.69 4.93 15.28
CA GLN A 125 8.46 4.27 13.98
C GLN A 125 9.51 3.20 13.70
N GLU A 126 10.81 3.52 13.90
CA GLU A 126 11.91 2.58 13.74
C GLU A 126 11.73 1.35 14.65
N ASP A 127 11.38 1.57 15.93
CA ASP A 127 11.10 0.48 16.89
C ASP A 127 9.86 -0.36 16.48
N LEU A 128 8.84 0.25 15.88
CA LEU A 128 7.67 -0.46 15.37
C LEU A 128 8.04 -1.33 14.15
N ILE A 129 8.85 -0.79 13.24
CA ILE A 129 9.37 -1.52 12.08
C ILE A 129 10.14 -2.77 12.52
N GLU A 130 11.07 -2.62 13.46
CA GLU A 130 11.82 -3.75 14.03
C GLU A 130 10.90 -4.83 14.63
N LYS A 131 9.84 -4.43 15.33
CA LYS A 131 8.87 -5.35 15.94
C LYS A 131 8.03 -6.09 14.89
N ILE A 132 7.69 -5.43 13.77
CA ILE A 132 6.98 -6.04 12.63
C ILE A 132 7.90 -7.04 11.93
N HIS A 133 9.15 -6.65 11.63
CA HIS A 133 10.16 -7.54 11.04
C HIS A 133 10.42 -8.78 11.92
N ALA A 134 10.50 -8.61 13.25
CA ALA A 134 10.65 -9.73 14.19
C ALA A 134 9.50 -10.74 14.15
N ARG A 135 8.34 -10.37 13.60
CA ARG A 135 7.18 -11.26 13.36
C ARG A 135 7.19 -11.90 11.98
N GLY A 136 8.18 -11.57 11.14
CA GLY A 136 8.34 -12.12 9.80
C GLY A 136 7.57 -11.38 8.71
N SER A 137 7.03 -10.20 8.99
CA SER A 137 6.37 -9.34 8.01
C SER A 137 7.32 -8.30 7.44
N GLU A 138 7.14 -7.95 6.16
CA GLU A 138 7.76 -6.81 5.49
C GLU A 138 7.04 -5.52 5.91
N VAL A 139 7.71 -4.37 5.77
CA VAL A 139 7.15 -3.06 6.08
C VAL A 139 7.13 -2.15 4.86
N LEU A 140 5.96 -1.61 4.55
CA LEU A 140 5.79 -0.48 3.65
C LEU A 140 5.54 0.77 4.48
N MET A 141 6.25 1.87 4.21
CA MET A 141 5.94 3.17 4.82
C MET A 141 5.27 4.06 3.78
N SER A 142 4.15 4.70 4.16
CA SER A 142 3.33 5.46 3.22
C SER A 142 3.15 6.92 3.59
N SER A 143 3.17 7.79 2.58
CA SER A 143 2.78 9.21 2.67
C SER A 143 1.74 9.55 1.60
N HIS A 144 0.57 10.03 2.03
CA HIS A 144 -0.50 10.51 1.16
C HIS A 144 -0.47 12.03 1.14
N VAL A 145 0.36 12.59 0.25
CA VAL A 145 0.60 14.04 0.16
C VAL A 145 -0.59 14.78 -0.44
N MET A 146 -1.38 14.12 -1.28
CA MET A 146 -2.67 14.55 -1.83
C MET A 146 -2.63 15.87 -2.63
N LYS A 147 -1.44 16.29 -3.06
CA LYS A 147 -1.20 17.43 -3.96
C LYS A 147 -0.11 17.07 -4.96
N PHE A 148 0.01 17.82 -6.05
CA PHE A 148 1.19 17.71 -6.93
C PHE A 148 2.46 18.01 -6.15
N THR A 149 3.49 17.20 -6.32
CA THR A 149 4.72 17.27 -5.52
C THR A 149 5.93 17.13 -6.43
N SER A 150 6.95 17.99 -6.24
CA SER A 150 8.13 17.98 -7.08
C SER A 150 8.95 16.70 -6.95
N ALA A 151 9.73 16.39 -7.98
CA ALA A 151 10.60 15.21 -8.02
C ALA A 151 11.57 15.16 -6.83
N GLU A 152 12.16 16.29 -6.47
CA GLU A 152 13.09 16.41 -5.34
C GLU A 152 12.41 16.01 -4.04
N ARG A 153 11.20 16.54 -3.80
CA ARG A 153 10.46 16.24 -2.57
C ARG A 153 10.01 14.77 -2.51
N VAL A 154 9.56 14.21 -3.62
CA VAL A 154 9.20 12.78 -3.69
C VAL A 154 10.40 11.89 -3.38
N LEU A 155 11.57 12.19 -3.96
CA LEU A 155 12.81 11.46 -3.68
C LEU A 155 13.28 11.62 -2.23
N GLU A 156 13.13 12.79 -1.62
CA GLU A 156 13.41 13.01 -0.19
C GLU A 156 12.54 12.13 0.69
N ILE A 157 11.22 12.14 0.46
CA ILE A 157 10.26 11.32 1.21
C ILE A 157 10.61 9.84 1.05
N ALA A 158 10.84 9.39 -0.18
CA ALA A 158 11.16 7.98 -0.44
C ALA A 158 12.43 7.53 0.28
N ARG A 159 13.49 8.35 0.23
CA ARG A 159 14.75 8.05 0.93
C ARG A 159 14.58 8.03 2.44
N GLU A 160 13.75 8.92 2.98
CA GLU A 160 13.46 8.97 4.41
C GLU A 160 12.70 7.72 4.88
N HIS A 161 11.72 7.22 4.12
CA HIS A 161 11.04 5.97 4.41
C HIS A 161 12.03 4.80 4.52
N ILE A 162 12.91 4.66 3.53
CA ILE A 162 13.93 3.59 3.52
C ILE A 162 14.96 3.78 4.64
N ARG A 163 15.39 5.00 4.93
CA ARG A 163 16.31 5.31 6.03
C ARG A 163 15.75 4.87 7.39
N ARG A 164 14.43 4.98 7.61
CA ARG A 164 13.77 4.52 8.84
C ARG A 164 13.64 3.01 8.94
N GLY A 165 13.98 2.26 7.90
CA GLY A 165 13.98 0.79 7.87
C GLY A 165 12.80 0.16 7.13
N ALA A 166 11.97 0.93 6.44
CA ALA A 166 10.93 0.37 5.59
C ALA A 166 11.55 -0.38 4.39
N ASP A 167 10.95 -1.50 4.01
CA ASP A 167 11.36 -2.29 2.83
C ASP A 167 10.83 -1.70 1.54
N ILE A 168 9.66 -1.04 1.60
CA ILE A 168 8.99 -0.42 0.44
C ILE A 168 8.59 1.00 0.82
N SER A 169 8.90 1.98 -0.05
CA SER A 169 8.38 3.34 0.07
C SER A 169 7.12 3.50 -0.75
N LYS A 170 6.00 3.95 -0.14
CA LYS A 170 4.76 4.29 -0.85
C LYS A 170 4.49 5.78 -0.73
N ILE A 171 4.25 6.44 -1.87
CA ILE A 171 3.89 7.85 -1.92
C ILE A 171 2.69 8.02 -2.85
N VAL A 172 1.67 8.71 -2.37
CA VAL A 172 0.48 9.06 -3.16
C VAL A 172 0.42 10.56 -3.31
N VAL A 173 0.43 11.04 -4.55
CA VAL A 173 0.31 12.44 -4.92
C VAL A 173 -0.92 12.68 -5.79
N SER A 174 -1.19 13.94 -6.15
CA SER A 174 -2.25 14.28 -7.12
C SER A 174 -1.66 14.85 -8.40
N ALA A 175 -2.43 14.77 -9.48
CA ALA A 175 -2.22 15.51 -10.72
C ALA A 175 -3.53 16.18 -11.13
N ASN A 176 -3.49 17.52 -11.35
CA ASN A 176 -4.66 18.31 -11.72
C ASN A 176 -4.63 18.71 -13.21
N SER A 177 -3.54 18.37 -13.91
CA SER A 177 -3.37 18.59 -15.33
C SER A 177 -2.63 17.43 -15.99
N ILE A 178 -2.66 17.38 -17.33
CA ILE A 178 -1.91 16.37 -18.08
C ILE A 178 -0.39 16.57 -17.94
N GLU A 179 0.06 17.80 -17.80
CA GLU A 179 1.48 18.13 -17.59
C GLU A 179 1.96 17.58 -16.24
N GLU A 180 1.18 17.74 -15.17
CA GLU A 180 1.48 17.16 -13.85
C GLU A 180 1.46 15.62 -13.90
N GLU A 181 0.55 15.03 -14.66
CA GLU A 181 0.49 13.57 -14.84
C GLU A 181 1.72 13.02 -15.60
N ILE A 182 2.17 13.73 -16.65
CA ILE A 182 3.40 13.38 -17.38
C ILE A 182 4.62 13.53 -16.45
N GLU A 183 4.66 14.57 -15.63
CA GLU A 183 5.74 14.77 -14.66
C GLU A 183 5.72 13.64 -13.60
N ASN A 184 4.56 13.21 -13.12
CA ASN A 184 4.45 12.07 -12.21
C ASN A 184 4.97 10.77 -12.85
N LEU A 185 4.74 10.54 -14.16
CA LEU A 185 5.35 9.40 -14.87
C LEU A 185 6.88 9.53 -14.93
N ARG A 186 7.41 10.75 -15.15
CA ARG A 186 8.86 11.01 -15.10
C ARG A 186 9.43 10.76 -13.71
N ILE A 187 8.75 11.22 -12.66
CA ILE A 187 9.14 11.00 -11.25
C ILE A 187 9.19 9.50 -10.94
N ASN A 188 8.23 8.73 -11.43
CA ASN A 188 8.23 7.28 -11.27
C ASN A 188 9.53 6.64 -11.82
N ASN A 189 9.95 7.06 -13.03
CA ASN A 189 11.21 6.59 -13.60
C ASN A 189 12.44 7.05 -12.80
N LEU A 190 12.43 8.27 -12.26
CA LEU A 190 13.52 8.76 -11.40
C LEU A 190 13.65 7.93 -10.10
N LEU A 191 12.53 7.57 -9.47
CA LEU A 191 12.54 6.68 -8.31
C LEU A 191 13.18 5.33 -8.67
N LYS A 192 12.83 4.75 -9.80
CA LYS A 192 13.44 3.51 -10.30
C LYS A 192 14.95 3.60 -10.47
N GLU A 193 15.44 4.75 -10.97
CA GLU A 193 16.86 4.97 -11.25
C GLU A 193 17.67 5.32 -10.00
N GLN A 194 17.06 6.01 -9.01
CA GLN A 194 17.82 6.69 -7.96
C GLN A 194 17.54 6.21 -6.54
N LEU A 195 16.44 5.49 -6.28
CA LEU A 195 16.10 5.09 -4.90
C LEU A 195 16.90 3.87 -4.45
N GLY A 196 17.13 2.89 -5.32
CA GLY A 196 17.83 1.65 -4.99
C GLY A 196 17.03 0.70 -4.08
N ALA A 197 15.74 0.93 -3.90
CA ALA A 197 14.83 0.12 -3.08
C ALA A 197 13.47 0.00 -3.77
N PRO A 198 12.65 -1.02 -3.44
CA PRO A 198 11.29 -1.14 -3.94
C PRO A 198 10.43 0.07 -3.56
N PHE A 199 9.55 0.45 -4.47
CA PHE A 199 8.65 1.59 -4.23
C PHE A 199 7.29 1.40 -4.90
N LEU A 200 6.31 2.14 -4.39
CA LEU A 200 4.99 2.30 -4.95
C LEU A 200 4.65 3.80 -5.01
N PHE A 201 4.83 4.41 -6.16
CA PHE A 201 4.48 5.80 -6.40
C PHE A 201 3.18 5.88 -7.18
N LEU A 202 2.19 6.59 -6.65
CA LEU A 202 0.84 6.63 -7.19
C LEU A 202 0.38 8.08 -7.39
N SER A 203 -0.16 8.36 -8.56
CA SER A 203 -0.90 9.59 -8.85
C SER A 203 -2.39 9.37 -8.75
N GLN A 204 -3.13 10.37 -8.28
CA GLN A 204 -4.59 10.45 -8.33
C GLN A 204 -5.02 11.78 -8.93
N GLY A 205 -6.31 11.90 -9.29
CA GLY A 205 -6.89 13.04 -9.97
C GLY A 205 -7.72 12.60 -11.16
N GLU A 206 -8.07 13.53 -12.05
CA GLU A 206 -8.91 13.25 -13.22
C GLU A 206 -8.21 12.37 -14.27
N ASN A 207 -6.88 12.44 -14.34
CA ASN A 207 -6.07 11.67 -15.27
C ASN A 207 -5.61 10.36 -14.61
N SER A 208 -5.95 9.23 -15.20
CA SER A 208 -5.70 7.92 -14.61
C SER A 208 -4.59 7.11 -15.31
N ILE A 209 -3.80 7.74 -16.17
CA ILE A 209 -2.74 7.08 -16.97
C ILE A 209 -1.66 6.52 -16.06
N HIS A 210 -1.23 7.30 -15.06
CA HIS A 210 -0.15 6.92 -14.16
C HIS A 210 -0.39 5.55 -13.49
N ARG A 211 -1.54 5.34 -12.89
CA ARG A 211 -1.86 4.07 -12.19
C ARG A 211 -1.88 2.86 -13.12
N ARG A 212 -2.00 3.06 -14.42
CA ARG A 212 -1.97 2.01 -15.44
C ARG A 212 -0.56 1.71 -15.95
N LEU A 213 0.35 2.70 -15.89
CA LEU A 213 1.71 2.60 -16.43
C LEU A 213 2.80 2.52 -15.36
N CYS A 214 2.52 2.88 -14.10
CA CYS A 214 3.51 2.97 -13.02
C CYS A 214 4.29 1.67 -12.81
N ALA A 215 3.66 0.52 -12.99
CA ALA A 215 4.30 -0.78 -12.91
C ALA A 215 5.41 -0.96 -13.96
N LYS A 216 5.16 -0.57 -15.20
CA LYS A 216 6.18 -0.59 -16.28
C LYS A 216 7.36 0.32 -15.95
N LEU A 217 7.10 1.38 -15.20
CA LEU A 217 8.10 2.37 -14.78
C LEU A 217 8.76 2.02 -13.43
N GLY A 218 8.51 0.84 -12.86
CA GLY A 218 9.27 0.33 -11.72
C GLY A 218 8.52 0.16 -10.40
N CYS A 219 7.23 0.51 -10.30
CA CYS A 219 6.45 0.20 -9.11
C CYS A 219 6.43 -1.31 -8.84
N CYS A 220 6.70 -1.71 -7.60
CA CYS A 220 6.80 -3.11 -7.20
C CYS A 220 5.44 -3.84 -7.19
N MET A 221 4.34 -3.10 -7.15
CA MET A 221 2.98 -3.66 -7.21
C MET A 221 2.04 -2.77 -8.03
N THR A 222 1.00 -3.38 -8.59
CA THR A 222 -0.12 -2.70 -9.24
C THR A 222 -1.35 -2.88 -8.37
N LEU A 223 -1.80 -1.81 -7.71
CA LEU A 223 -3.04 -1.84 -6.94
C LEU A 223 -4.25 -1.83 -7.89
N CYS A 224 -5.08 -2.84 -7.78
CA CYS A 224 -6.30 -3.01 -8.56
C CYS A 224 -7.45 -3.44 -7.67
N VAL A 225 -8.68 -3.45 -8.20
CA VAL A 225 -9.87 -3.98 -7.51
C VAL A 225 -10.47 -5.11 -8.33
N TYR A 226 -11.13 -6.06 -7.67
CA TYR A 226 -11.86 -7.12 -8.37
C TYR A 226 -13.09 -6.55 -9.09
N GLU A 227 -13.82 -5.68 -8.41
CA GLU A 227 -15.01 -4.97 -8.90
C GLU A 227 -15.06 -3.57 -8.25
N HIS A 228 -15.70 -2.61 -8.92
CA HIS A 228 -15.99 -1.31 -8.32
C HIS A 228 -17.30 -1.35 -7.55
N ASP A 229 -17.31 -0.80 -6.35
CA ASP A 229 -18.47 -0.58 -5.49
C ASP A 229 -18.39 0.77 -4.76
N ALA A 230 -19.26 0.99 -3.77
CA ALA A 230 -19.30 2.26 -3.04
C ALA A 230 -18.05 2.55 -2.20
N LEU A 231 -17.29 1.52 -1.81
CA LEU A 231 -16.10 1.65 -0.97
C LEU A 231 -14.80 1.63 -1.78
N SER A 232 -14.84 1.10 -2.99
CA SER A 232 -13.62 0.93 -3.78
C SER A 232 -13.05 2.25 -4.29
N THR A 233 -11.72 2.37 -4.29
CA THR A 233 -11.00 3.51 -4.87
C THR A 233 -11.15 3.50 -6.39
N ILE A 234 -11.94 4.41 -6.95
CA ILE A 234 -12.24 4.50 -8.40
C ILE A 234 -10.98 4.64 -9.26
N ALA A 235 -9.92 5.27 -8.74
CA ALA A 235 -8.65 5.43 -9.45
C ALA A 235 -7.91 4.08 -9.66
N GLN A 236 -8.23 3.04 -8.91
CA GLN A 236 -7.65 1.71 -9.08
C GLN A 236 -8.32 1.00 -10.27
N PRO A 237 -7.56 0.44 -11.23
CA PRO A 237 -8.14 -0.32 -12.34
C PRO A 237 -8.77 -1.62 -11.84
N LEU A 238 -9.70 -2.17 -12.63
CA LEU A 238 -10.15 -3.56 -12.43
C LEU A 238 -8.99 -4.53 -12.63
N LEU A 239 -8.98 -5.64 -11.91
CA LEU A 239 -7.97 -6.70 -12.06
C LEU A 239 -7.82 -7.18 -13.51
N SER A 240 -8.95 -7.38 -14.23
CA SER A 240 -8.94 -7.76 -15.65
C SER A 240 -8.20 -6.74 -16.51
N VAL A 241 -8.47 -5.44 -16.29
CA VAL A 241 -7.84 -4.34 -17.02
C VAL A 241 -6.34 -4.24 -16.68
N ALA A 242 -5.98 -4.34 -15.40
CA ALA A 242 -4.57 -4.31 -14.97
C ALA A 242 -3.78 -5.47 -15.59
N LYS A 243 -4.39 -6.66 -15.64
CA LYS A 243 -3.81 -7.85 -16.27
C LYS A 243 -3.63 -7.66 -17.78
N GLU A 244 -4.63 -7.17 -18.49
CA GLU A 244 -4.55 -6.89 -19.92
C GLU A 244 -3.44 -5.87 -20.23
N ILE A 245 -3.35 -4.79 -19.46
CA ILE A 245 -2.29 -3.79 -19.62
C ILE A 245 -0.90 -4.42 -19.44
N ARG A 246 -0.71 -5.19 -18.37
CA ARG A 246 0.55 -5.89 -18.10
C ARG A 246 0.93 -6.83 -19.25
N ASP A 247 0.00 -7.68 -19.65
CA ASP A 247 0.22 -8.70 -20.68
C ASP A 247 0.55 -8.06 -22.05
N ASN A 248 -0.09 -6.93 -22.39
CA ASN A 248 0.15 -6.20 -23.64
C ASN A 248 1.42 -5.35 -23.62
N LEU A 249 1.82 -4.81 -22.47
CA LEU A 249 3.05 -4.00 -22.34
C LEU A 249 4.29 -4.83 -21.98
N GLY A 250 4.15 -6.12 -21.70
CA GLY A 250 5.24 -7.06 -21.47
C GLY A 250 6.05 -6.76 -20.19
N PHE A 251 5.41 -6.62 -19.01
CA PHE A 251 6.11 -6.42 -17.74
C PHE A 251 5.52 -7.27 -16.60
#